data_9a1ff37d99b1c39f33906d660421c9a2
#
_entry.id   9a1ff37d99b1c39f33906d660421c9a2
#
_cell.length_a   1.000
_cell.length_b   1.000
_cell.length_c   1.000
_cell.angle_alpha   90.00
_cell.angle_beta   90.00
_cell.angle_gamma   90.00
#
_symmetry.space_group_name_H-M   'P 1'
#
loop_
_entity.id
_entity.type
_entity.pdbx_description
1 polymer ?
#
loop_
_entity_poly.entity_id
_entity_poly.type
_entity_poly.pdbx_seq_one_letter_code
_entity_poly.pdbx_strand_id
1 'polypeptide(L)'
;MIDVIDLKKNFGDNEVLKGINMTINKGDIVVVIGPSGSGKSTFLRCLNCMEDPTSGKIIFEGVDIADPKVDINIHRRKMGMVFQHFNLFNNKTVIENIMLSPVLCAKKDRRKAVMHNMFHKDKLPVHSVKEIKKEAEENAHKLLERIGLEDKADVYPSTLSGGQKQRVAIVRSLAMNPEVILFDEPTSALDPEMVGEVLDLMKQLAREGMTMVV
;
A
#
# COMPACT_ATOMS: atom_id res chain seq x y z
N MET A 1 -3.98 -6.58 -15.05
CA MET A 1 -3.26 -5.74 -14.10
C MET A 1 -2.35 -6.58 -13.18
N ILE A 2 -2.87 -7.60 -12.47
CA ILE A 2 -2.05 -8.60 -11.79
C ILE A 2 -2.43 -9.98 -12.29
N ASP A 3 -1.46 -10.75 -12.82
CA ASP A 3 -1.65 -12.15 -13.16
C ASP A 3 -0.79 -13.01 -12.23
N VAL A 4 -1.43 -13.92 -11.52
CA VAL A 4 -0.81 -14.89 -10.61
C VAL A 4 -0.79 -16.23 -11.31
N ILE A 5 0.39 -16.83 -11.46
CA ILE A 5 0.57 -18.06 -12.23
C ILE A 5 1.29 -19.08 -11.37
N ASP A 6 0.61 -20.20 -11.07
CA ASP A 6 1.10 -21.34 -10.27
C ASP A 6 1.83 -20.91 -8.98
N LEU A 7 1.26 -19.91 -8.29
CA LEU A 7 1.87 -19.31 -7.11
C LEU A 7 1.92 -20.32 -5.96
N LYS A 8 3.12 -20.64 -5.48
CA LYS A 8 3.36 -21.53 -4.35
C LYS A 8 4.18 -20.84 -3.28
N LYS A 9 3.84 -21.12 -2.02
CA LYS A 9 4.61 -20.66 -0.86
C LYS A 9 4.69 -21.75 0.18
N ASN A 10 5.92 -22.11 0.52
CA ASN A 10 6.23 -23.06 1.57
C ASN A 10 6.99 -22.36 2.70
N PHE A 11 6.77 -22.79 3.92
CA PHE A 11 7.57 -22.45 5.10
C PHE A 11 8.16 -23.76 5.66
N GLY A 12 9.42 -24.02 5.32
CA GLY A 12 10.00 -25.35 5.52
C GLY A 12 9.19 -26.41 4.75
N ASP A 13 8.75 -27.46 5.44
CA ASP A 13 7.96 -28.54 4.86
C ASP A 13 6.46 -28.24 4.76
N ASN A 14 6.01 -27.10 5.29
CA ASN A 14 4.60 -26.72 5.27
C ASN A 14 4.25 -25.95 3.99
N GLU A 15 3.47 -26.58 3.11
CA GLU A 15 2.93 -25.95 1.90
C GLU A 15 1.68 -25.12 2.24
N VAL A 16 1.82 -23.78 2.22
CA VAL A 16 0.73 -22.85 2.53
C VAL A 16 -0.03 -22.45 1.27
N LEU A 17 0.66 -22.08 0.20
CA LEU A 17 0.05 -21.83 -1.10
C LEU A 17 0.44 -22.92 -2.08
N LYS A 18 -0.57 -23.54 -2.72
CA LYS A 18 -0.42 -24.81 -3.47
C LYS A 18 -0.69 -24.66 -4.97
N GLY A 19 -0.23 -23.57 -5.58
CA GLY A 19 -0.39 -23.34 -7.02
C GLY A 19 -1.63 -22.52 -7.35
N ILE A 20 -1.68 -21.28 -6.86
CA ILE A 20 -2.78 -20.35 -7.12
C ILE A 20 -2.62 -19.76 -8.52
N ASN A 21 -3.71 -19.78 -9.29
CA ASN A 21 -3.81 -19.13 -10.59
C ASN A 21 -5.01 -18.18 -10.56
N MET A 22 -4.78 -16.89 -10.85
CA MET A 22 -5.85 -15.90 -10.96
C MET A 22 -5.38 -14.64 -11.70
N THR A 23 -6.34 -13.91 -12.26
CA THR A 23 -6.13 -12.59 -12.84
C THR A 23 -6.97 -11.57 -12.07
N ILE A 24 -6.37 -10.43 -11.76
CA ILE A 24 -7.01 -9.28 -11.14
C ILE A 24 -6.93 -8.13 -12.13
N ASN A 25 -8.08 -7.66 -12.62
CA ASN A 25 -8.15 -6.54 -13.54
C ASN A 25 -8.25 -5.20 -12.81
N LYS A 26 -8.03 -4.12 -13.53
CA LYS A 26 -8.21 -2.78 -12.97
C LYS A 26 -9.68 -2.55 -12.59
N GLY A 27 -9.91 -2.10 -11.37
CA GLY A 27 -11.24 -1.87 -10.80
C GLY A 27 -11.87 -3.11 -10.16
N ASP A 28 -11.23 -4.28 -10.23
CA ASP A 28 -11.75 -5.47 -9.54
C ASP A 28 -11.67 -5.33 -8.02
N ILE A 29 -12.69 -5.87 -7.35
CA ILE A 29 -12.69 -6.06 -5.90
C ILE A 29 -12.67 -7.56 -5.65
N VAL A 30 -11.51 -8.06 -5.27
CA VAL A 30 -11.30 -9.48 -4.97
C VAL A 30 -11.39 -9.70 -3.47
N VAL A 31 -12.26 -10.62 -3.04
CA VAL A 31 -12.40 -10.99 -1.63
C VAL A 31 -11.84 -12.39 -1.42
N VAL A 32 -10.81 -12.51 -0.55
CA VAL A 32 -10.17 -13.77 -0.19
C VAL A 32 -10.79 -14.29 1.11
N ILE A 33 -11.56 -15.36 1.03
CA ILE A 33 -12.24 -15.96 2.18
C ILE A 33 -11.64 -17.32 2.54
N GLY A 34 -11.68 -17.65 3.82
CA GLY A 34 -11.18 -18.93 4.34
C GLY A 34 -10.98 -18.89 5.85
N PRO A 35 -10.80 -20.04 6.50
CA PRO A 35 -10.56 -20.10 7.94
C PRO A 35 -9.23 -19.45 8.33
N SER A 36 -9.05 -19.17 9.63
CA SER A 36 -7.76 -18.69 10.14
C SER A 36 -6.65 -19.71 9.83
N GLY A 37 -5.49 -19.22 9.43
CA GLY A 37 -4.35 -20.07 9.04
C GLY A 37 -4.42 -20.67 7.63
N SER A 38 -5.44 -20.38 6.82
CA SER A 38 -5.56 -20.93 5.45
C SER A 38 -4.62 -20.28 4.43
N GLY A 39 -3.77 -19.32 4.82
CA GLY A 39 -2.81 -18.69 3.92
C GLY A 39 -3.26 -17.35 3.30
N LYS A 40 -4.41 -16.77 3.70
CA LYS A 40 -4.90 -15.48 3.17
C LYS A 40 -3.87 -14.36 3.26
N SER A 41 -3.35 -14.09 4.45
CA SER A 41 -2.31 -13.08 4.67
C SER A 41 -1.02 -13.40 3.92
N THR A 42 -0.67 -14.68 3.83
CA THR A 42 0.50 -15.13 3.04
C THR A 42 0.31 -14.82 1.56
N PHE A 43 -0.88 -15.09 1.02
CA PHE A 43 -1.22 -14.76 -0.37
C PHE A 43 -1.11 -13.25 -0.63
N LEU A 44 -1.75 -12.43 0.21
CA LEU A 44 -1.67 -10.96 0.10
C LEU A 44 -0.23 -10.43 0.16
N ARG A 45 0.59 -10.98 1.06
CA ARG A 45 1.99 -10.61 1.19
C ARG A 45 2.85 -11.10 0.04
N CYS A 46 2.49 -12.21 -0.60
CA CYS A 46 3.15 -12.64 -1.84
C CYS A 46 2.82 -11.69 -2.99
N LEU A 47 1.58 -11.15 -3.10
CA LEU A 47 1.20 -10.27 -4.19
C LEU A 47 2.08 -9.01 -4.31
N ASN A 48 2.66 -8.53 -3.21
CA ASN A 48 3.61 -7.41 -3.20
C ASN A 48 5.05 -7.83 -2.85
N CYS A 49 5.32 -9.13 -2.88
CA CYS A 49 6.62 -9.74 -2.53
C CYS A 49 7.17 -9.30 -1.16
N MET A 50 6.30 -9.00 -0.17
CA MET A 50 6.73 -8.94 1.24
C MET A 50 7.11 -10.32 1.75
N GLU A 51 6.43 -11.35 1.23
CA GLU A 51 6.82 -12.75 1.31
C GLU A 51 7.18 -13.22 -0.09
N ASP A 52 8.44 -13.60 -0.30
CA ASP A 52 8.87 -14.12 -1.59
C ASP A 52 8.19 -15.46 -1.87
N PRO A 53 7.56 -15.66 -3.03
CA PRO A 53 7.01 -16.96 -3.39
C PRO A 53 8.11 -18.03 -3.48
N THR A 54 7.75 -19.28 -3.16
CA THR A 54 8.68 -20.42 -3.34
C THR A 54 8.82 -20.77 -4.83
N SER A 55 7.73 -20.64 -5.59
CA SER A 55 7.69 -20.77 -7.04
C SER A 55 6.44 -20.13 -7.63
N GLY A 56 6.36 -20.09 -8.95
CA GLY A 56 5.29 -19.38 -9.67
C GLY A 56 5.70 -17.97 -10.06
N LYS A 57 4.74 -17.21 -10.60
CA LYS A 57 4.97 -15.85 -11.09
C LYS A 57 3.89 -14.90 -10.59
N ILE A 58 4.25 -13.64 -10.43
CA ILE A 58 3.34 -12.54 -10.14
C ILE A 58 3.62 -11.45 -11.16
N ILE A 59 2.81 -11.40 -12.20
CA ILE A 59 2.96 -10.40 -13.27
C ILE A 59 2.15 -9.17 -12.88
N PHE A 60 2.81 -8.08 -12.56
CA PHE A 60 2.19 -6.79 -12.29
C PHE A 60 2.55 -5.79 -13.40
N GLU A 61 1.53 -5.29 -14.12
CA GLU A 61 1.72 -4.40 -15.27
C GLU A 61 2.71 -4.95 -16.32
N GLY A 62 2.65 -6.25 -16.57
CA GLY A 62 3.49 -6.93 -17.56
C GLY A 62 4.89 -7.31 -17.07
N VAL A 63 5.22 -7.04 -15.81
CA VAL A 63 6.53 -7.37 -15.21
C VAL A 63 6.37 -8.46 -14.15
N ASP A 64 7.16 -9.52 -14.23
CA ASP A 64 7.23 -10.54 -13.17
C ASP A 64 7.96 -9.95 -11.96
N ILE A 65 7.19 -9.50 -10.97
CA ILE A 65 7.74 -8.86 -9.76
C ILE A 65 8.35 -9.85 -8.77
N ALA A 66 8.16 -11.15 -8.98
CA ALA A 66 8.81 -12.21 -8.21
C ALA A 66 10.21 -12.54 -8.73
N ASP A 67 10.62 -12.04 -9.92
CA ASP A 67 11.99 -12.21 -10.42
C ASP A 67 12.97 -11.39 -9.55
N PRO A 68 14.00 -12.03 -8.93
CA PRO A 68 15.00 -11.33 -8.12
C PRO A 68 15.78 -10.22 -8.84
N LYS A 69 15.75 -10.19 -10.18
CA LYS A 69 16.40 -9.14 -10.98
C LYS A 69 15.60 -7.84 -11.03
N VAL A 70 14.33 -7.87 -10.63
CA VAL A 70 13.43 -6.71 -10.65
C VAL A 70 13.59 -5.88 -9.37
N ASP A 71 13.74 -4.57 -9.48
CA ASP A 71 13.66 -3.67 -8.31
C ASP A 71 12.20 -3.57 -7.85
N ILE A 72 11.80 -4.47 -6.96
CA ILE A 72 10.45 -4.55 -6.41
C ILE A 72 9.96 -3.23 -5.80
N ASN A 73 10.88 -2.37 -5.33
CA ASN A 73 10.48 -1.10 -4.71
C ASN A 73 9.82 -0.13 -5.70
N ILE A 74 10.11 -0.26 -6.99
CA ILE A 74 9.42 0.52 -8.04
C ILE A 74 7.96 0.11 -8.11
N HIS A 75 7.66 -1.18 -8.06
CA HIS A 75 6.31 -1.73 -8.15
C HIS A 75 5.53 -1.54 -6.85
N ARG A 76 6.17 -1.71 -5.68
CA ARG A 76 5.54 -1.45 -4.37
C ARG A 76 5.02 -0.02 -4.19
N ARG A 77 5.56 0.96 -4.92
CA ARG A 77 5.02 2.33 -4.91
C ARG A 77 3.59 2.40 -5.45
N LYS A 78 3.24 1.47 -6.35
CA LYS A 78 1.92 1.37 -6.99
C LYS A 78 0.98 0.39 -6.28
N MET A 79 1.44 -0.25 -5.22
CA MET A 79 0.68 -1.22 -4.43
C MET A 79 0.56 -0.74 -3.00
N GLY A 80 -0.62 -0.31 -2.58
CA GLY A 80 -0.90 -0.01 -1.18
C GLY A 80 -1.05 -1.31 -0.38
N MET A 81 -0.60 -1.31 0.88
CA MET A 81 -0.85 -2.41 1.81
C MET A 81 -1.38 -1.85 3.12
N VAL A 82 -2.53 -2.37 3.55
CA VAL A 82 -3.17 -2.07 4.82
C VAL A 82 -3.18 -3.34 5.66
N PHE A 83 -2.61 -3.28 6.85
CA PHE A 83 -2.42 -4.42 7.74
C PHE A 83 -3.50 -4.48 8.82
N GLN A 84 -3.68 -5.65 9.40
CA GLN A 84 -4.50 -5.88 10.57
C GLN A 84 -4.14 -4.96 11.76
N HIS A 85 -2.84 -4.84 12.04
CA HIS A 85 -2.31 -3.87 12.99
C HIS A 85 -1.90 -2.63 12.21
N PHE A 86 -2.45 -1.49 12.50
CA PHE A 86 -2.36 -0.21 11.78
C PHE A 86 -0.96 0.15 11.27
N ASN A 87 0.11 -0.32 11.94
CA ASN A 87 1.52 -0.12 11.62
C ASN A 87 1.89 1.37 11.40
N LEU A 88 1.27 2.26 12.18
CA LEU A 88 1.64 3.66 12.21
C LEU A 88 2.94 3.87 13.00
N PHE A 89 3.75 4.80 12.54
CA PHE A 89 4.97 5.20 13.25
C PHE A 89 4.59 6.04 14.48
N ASN A 90 4.72 5.49 15.66
CA ASN A 90 4.33 6.13 16.91
C ASN A 90 5.15 7.38 17.27
N ASN A 91 6.34 7.53 16.70
CA ASN A 91 7.24 8.68 16.86
C ASN A 91 7.02 9.77 15.80
N LYS A 92 5.95 9.68 15.02
CA LYS A 92 5.54 10.64 13.99
C LYS A 92 4.10 11.05 14.19
N THR A 93 3.77 12.29 13.88
CA THR A 93 2.38 12.76 13.85
C THR A 93 1.60 12.05 12.74
N VAL A 94 0.29 12.22 12.75
CA VAL A 94 -0.60 11.65 11.73
C VAL A 94 -0.21 12.13 10.33
N ILE A 95 -0.03 13.43 10.15
CA ILE A 95 0.36 14.00 8.85
C ILE A 95 1.75 13.51 8.41
N GLU A 96 2.70 13.42 9.32
CA GLU A 96 4.03 12.88 9.03
C GLU A 96 4.01 11.40 8.62
N ASN A 97 3.08 10.60 9.19
CA ASN A 97 2.86 9.22 8.77
C ASN A 97 2.40 9.15 7.31
N ILE A 98 1.46 10.01 6.91
CA ILE A 98 0.93 10.05 5.54
C ILE A 98 1.99 10.55 4.55
N MET A 99 2.72 11.60 4.90
CA MET A 99 3.74 12.21 4.05
C MET A 99 5.01 11.38 3.86
N LEU A 100 5.29 10.42 4.75
CA LEU A 100 6.60 9.76 4.83
C LEU A 100 7.02 9.12 3.51
N SER A 101 6.20 8.24 2.96
CA SER A 101 6.51 7.50 1.73
C SER A 101 6.57 8.42 0.50
N PRO A 102 5.59 9.32 0.24
CA PRO A 102 5.67 10.29 -0.85
C PRO A 102 6.95 11.11 -0.83
N VAL A 103 7.31 11.69 0.33
CA VAL A 103 8.51 12.53 0.46
C VAL A 103 9.80 11.72 0.24
N LEU A 104 9.89 10.50 0.79
CA LEU A 104 11.08 9.66 0.62
C LEU A 104 11.27 9.24 -0.84
N CYS A 105 10.19 8.83 -1.52
CA CYS A 105 10.21 8.43 -2.92
C CYS A 105 10.59 9.62 -3.81
N ALA A 106 9.94 10.77 -3.67
CA ALA A 106 10.25 11.96 -4.46
C ALA A 106 11.67 12.46 -4.24
N LYS A 107 12.22 12.39 -3.01
CA LYS A 107 13.64 12.71 -2.74
C LYS A 107 14.59 11.73 -3.43
N LYS A 108 14.26 10.42 -3.47
CA LYS A 108 15.05 9.41 -4.18
C LYS A 108 15.05 9.70 -5.68
N ASP A 109 13.88 10.02 -6.24
CA ASP A 109 13.74 10.33 -7.67
C ASP A 109 14.46 11.64 -8.04
N ARG A 110 14.36 12.68 -7.18
CA ARG A 110 15.14 13.92 -7.32
C ARG A 110 16.65 13.64 -7.38
N ARG A 111 17.18 12.77 -6.50
CA ARG A 111 18.62 12.44 -6.53
C ARG A 111 19.02 11.75 -7.84
N LYS A 112 18.19 10.84 -8.35
CA LYS A 112 18.40 10.19 -9.65
C LYS A 112 18.37 11.21 -10.78
N ALA A 113 17.39 12.13 -10.78
CA ALA A 113 17.28 13.19 -11.80
C ALA A 113 18.47 14.15 -11.77
N VAL A 114 18.94 14.57 -10.60
CA VAL A 114 20.14 15.42 -10.47
C VAL A 114 21.36 14.70 -11.04
N MET A 115 21.55 13.42 -10.70
CA MET A 115 22.68 12.63 -11.21
C MET A 115 22.59 12.46 -12.74
N HIS A 116 21.41 12.13 -13.28
CA HIS A 116 21.18 12.05 -14.71
C HIS A 116 21.54 13.38 -15.40
N ASN A 117 21.10 14.50 -14.84
CA ASN A 117 21.34 15.83 -15.38
C ASN A 117 22.83 16.26 -15.39
N MET A 118 23.67 15.60 -14.61
CA MET A 118 25.13 15.84 -14.64
C MET A 118 25.80 15.22 -15.88
N PHE A 119 25.27 14.10 -16.36
CA PHE A 119 25.93 13.29 -17.40
C PHE A 119 25.21 13.28 -18.74
N HIS A 120 23.94 13.73 -18.80
CA HIS A 120 23.13 13.69 -20.02
C HIS A 120 22.68 15.08 -20.45
N LYS A 121 22.46 15.26 -21.77
CA LYS A 121 22.00 16.53 -22.35
C LYS A 121 20.49 16.74 -22.16
N ASP A 122 19.74 15.67 -22.21
CA ASP A 122 18.29 15.62 -21.92
C ASP A 122 18.05 15.79 -20.42
N LYS A 123 17.59 16.97 -20.02
CA LYS A 123 17.43 17.31 -18.61
C LYS A 123 16.07 16.84 -18.08
N LEU A 124 16.10 16.11 -16.97
CA LEU A 124 14.90 15.73 -16.21
C LEU A 124 14.48 16.87 -15.26
N PRO A 125 13.19 17.03 -14.99
CA PRO A 125 12.71 18.02 -14.02
C PRO A 125 13.23 17.71 -12.61
N VAL A 126 13.64 18.73 -11.88
CA VAL A 126 14.16 18.60 -10.51
C VAL A 126 13.41 19.55 -9.60
N HIS A 127 12.46 19.01 -8.83
CA HIS A 127 11.74 19.77 -7.80
C HIS A 127 12.64 20.02 -6.58
N SER A 128 12.49 21.17 -5.94
CA SER A 128 13.17 21.45 -4.68
C SER A 128 12.62 20.56 -3.55
N VAL A 129 13.42 20.32 -2.51
CA VAL A 129 12.95 19.55 -1.34
C VAL A 129 11.78 20.26 -0.64
N LYS A 130 11.71 21.59 -0.72
CA LYS A 130 10.63 22.41 -0.15
C LYS A 130 9.33 22.17 -0.93
N GLU A 131 9.38 22.19 -2.26
CA GLU A 131 8.22 21.89 -3.11
C GLU A 131 7.71 20.46 -2.88
N ILE A 132 8.60 19.47 -2.87
CA ILE A 132 8.23 18.06 -2.58
C ILE A 132 7.49 17.92 -1.24
N LYS A 133 7.98 18.60 -0.20
CA LYS A 133 7.32 18.55 1.11
C LYS A 133 5.95 19.24 1.08
N LYS A 134 5.87 20.42 0.46
CA LYS A 134 4.64 21.19 0.35
C LYS A 134 3.54 20.41 -0.39
N GLU A 135 3.88 19.80 -1.52
CA GLU A 135 2.95 18.99 -2.30
C GLU A 135 2.45 17.75 -1.50
N ALA A 136 3.38 17.08 -0.79
CA ALA A 136 3.02 15.95 0.05
C ALA A 136 2.11 16.37 1.24
N GLU A 137 2.34 17.55 1.82
CA GLU A 137 1.55 18.12 2.90
C GLU A 137 0.14 18.48 2.43
N GLU A 138 0.02 19.18 1.31
CA GLU A 138 -1.26 19.53 0.69
C GLU A 138 -2.10 18.27 0.36
N ASN A 139 -1.45 17.23 -0.17
CA ASN A 139 -2.12 15.95 -0.44
C ASN A 139 -2.53 15.24 0.85
N ALA A 140 -1.69 15.26 1.89
CA ALA A 140 -1.99 14.65 3.18
C ALA A 140 -3.20 15.33 3.85
N HIS A 141 -3.32 16.66 3.81
CA HIS A 141 -4.48 17.38 4.31
C HIS A 141 -5.77 17.01 3.59
N LYS A 142 -5.76 16.93 2.24
CA LYS A 142 -6.91 16.46 1.46
C LYS A 142 -7.35 15.04 1.84
N LEU A 143 -6.39 14.16 2.08
CA LEU A 143 -6.67 12.78 2.51
C LEU A 143 -7.23 12.73 3.94
N LEU A 144 -6.77 13.59 4.84
CA LEU A 144 -7.29 13.70 6.21
C LEU A 144 -8.71 14.29 6.22
N GLU A 145 -8.98 15.33 5.41
CA GLU A 145 -10.32 15.89 5.23
C GLU A 145 -11.30 14.81 4.74
N ARG A 146 -10.87 14.00 3.75
CA ARG A 146 -11.68 12.90 3.21
C ARG A 146 -12.15 11.89 4.28
N ILE A 147 -11.36 11.67 5.32
CA ILE A 147 -11.70 10.74 6.41
C ILE A 147 -12.20 11.45 7.68
N GLY A 148 -12.43 12.78 7.63
CA GLY A 148 -12.91 13.57 8.76
C GLY A 148 -11.94 13.64 9.94
N LEU A 149 -10.64 13.67 9.68
CA LEU A 149 -9.57 13.71 10.69
C LEU A 149 -8.58 14.87 10.46
N GLU A 150 -8.99 15.94 9.83
CA GLU A 150 -8.15 17.11 9.56
C GLU A 150 -7.63 17.76 10.84
N ASP A 151 -8.48 17.83 11.88
CA ASP A 151 -8.15 18.34 13.21
C ASP A 151 -7.13 17.48 13.97
N LYS A 152 -6.82 16.28 13.46
CA LYS A 152 -5.87 15.32 14.03
C LYS A 152 -4.53 15.27 13.30
N ALA A 153 -4.27 16.20 12.37
CA ALA A 153 -3.04 16.20 11.56
C ALA A 153 -1.76 16.15 12.41
N ASP A 154 -1.70 16.98 13.45
CA ASP A 154 -0.50 17.18 14.27
C ASP A 154 -0.43 16.32 15.54
N VAL A 155 -1.42 15.44 15.77
CA VAL A 155 -1.38 14.54 16.94
C VAL A 155 -0.63 13.25 16.63
N TYR A 156 -0.20 12.57 17.69
CA TYR A 156 0.47 11.27 17.57
C TYR A 156 -0.54 10.11 17.53
N PRO A 157 -0.22 8.99 16.87
CA PRO A 157 -1.12 7.84 16.76
C PRO A 157 -1.62 7.29 18.10
N SER A 158 -0.87 7.48 19.20
CA SER A 158 -1.27 7.03 20.54
C SER A 158 -2.58 7.64 21.03
N THR A 159 -2.95 8.83 20.53
CA THR A 159 -4.17 9.55 20.94
C THR A 159 -5.40 9.18 20.09
N LEU A 160 -5.23 8.39 19.05
CA LEU A 160 -6.30 8.01 18.14
C LEU A 160 -7.00 6.72 18.60
N SER A 161 -8.31 6.61 18.32
CA SER A 161 -9.06 5.36 18.43
C SER A 161 -8.58 4.32 17.40
N GLY A 162 -8.96 3.06 17.57
CA GLY A 162 -8.63 1.98 16.62
C GLY A 162 -9.13 2.27 15.21
N GLY A 163 -10.40 2.68 15.06
CA GLY A 163 -10.98 3.05 13.78
C GLY A 163 -10.31 4.25 13.12
N GLN A 164 -9.92 5.27 13.91
CA GLN A 164 -9.15 6.41 13.41
C GLN A 164 -7.78 5.98 12.91
N LYS A 165 -7.05 5.15 13.68
CA LYS A 165 -5.75 4.60 13.26
C LYS A 165 -5.85 3.83 11.94
N GLN A 166 -6.91 3.03 11.77
CA GLN A 166 -7.10 2.25 10.56
C GLN A 166 -7.42 3.15 9.36
N ARG A 167 -8.28 4.16 9.53
CA ARG A 167 -8.54 5.13 8.46
C ARG A 167 -7.27 5.88 8.06
N VAL A 168 -6.45 6.29 9.03
CA VAL A 168 -5.12 6.88 8.75
C VAL A 168 -4.20 5.90 8.01
N ALA A 169 -4.19 4.62 8.37
CA ALA A 169 -3.39 3.60 7.67
C ALA A 169 -3.84 3.43 6.20
N ILE A 170 -5.15 3.48 5.93
CA ILE A 170 -5.71 3.44 4.58
C ILE A 170 -5.26 4.67 3.77
N VAL A 171 -5.45 5.89 4.30
CA VAL A 171 -5.09 7.11 3.55
C VAL A 171 -3.58 7.28 3.41
N ARG A 172 -2.78 6.76 4.33
CA ARG A 172 -1.32 6.65 4.17
C ARG A 172 -0.96 5.81 2.94
N SER A 173 -1.69 4.71 2.71
CA SER A 173 -1.49 3.88 1.51
C SER A 173 -1.95 4.63 0.25
N LEU A 174 -3.05 5.39 0.31
CA LEU A 174 -3.55 6.22 -0.78
C LEU A 174 -2.63 7.38 -1.15
N ALA A 175 -1.82 7.88 -0.21
CA ALA A 175 -0.91 9.00 -0.43
C ALA A 175 0.14 8.74 -1.52
N MET A 176 0.40 7.48 -1.86
CA MET A 176 1.26 7.06 -2.96
C MET A 176 0.53 6.97 -4.31
N ASN A 177 -0.77 7.26 -4.36
CA ASN A 177 -1.62 7.08 -5.53
C ASN A 177 -1.50 5.66 -6.15
N PRO A 178 -1.78 4.60 -5.38
CA PRO A 178 -1.56 3.23 -5.81
C PRO A 178 -2.56 2.80 -6.88
N GLU A 179 -2.17 1.84 -7.71
CA GLU A 179 -3.06 1.17 -8.69
C GLU A 179 -3.93 0.08 -8.03
N VAL A 180 -3.46 -0.48 -6.91
CA VAL A 180 -4.15 -1.52 -6.13
C VAL A 180 -3.88 -1.34 -4.65
N ILE A 181 -4.88 -1.67 -3.81
CA ILE A 181 -4.71 -1.74 -2.36
C ILE A 181 -5.01 -3.16 -1.89
N LEU A 182 -4.07 -3.72 -1.13
CA LEU A 182 -4.17 -5.02 -0.49
C LEU A 182 -4.55 -4.80 0.98
N PHE A 183 -5.63 -5.43 1.43
CA PHE A 183 -6.14 -5.32 2.79
C PHE A 183 -5.98 -6.65 3.53
N ASP A 184 -5.07 -6.73 4.48
CA ASP A 184 -4.85 -7.90 5.33
C ASP A 184 -5.69 -7.77 6.60
N GLU A 185 -6.90 -8.31 6.61
CA GLU A 185 -7.87 -8.28 7.71
C GLU A 185 -8.10 -6.89 8.32
N PRO A 186 -8.54 -5.87 7.54
CA PRO A 186 -8.50 -4.46 7.92
C PRO A 186 -9.42 -4.09 9.10
N THR A 187 -10.32 -4.99 9.50
CA THR A 187 -11.30 -4.74 10.57
C THR A 187 -11.15 -5.66 11.77
N SER A 188 -10.29 -6.70 11.71
CA SER A 188 -10.19 -7.74 12.74
C SER A 188 -9.65 -7.25 14.09
N ALA A 189 -8.90 -6.14 14.10
CA ALA A 189 -8.37 -5.52 15.33
C ALA A 189 -9.23 -4.35 15.83
N LEU A 190 -10.48 -4.20 15.34
CA LEU A 190 -11.37 -3.09 15.66
C LEU A 190 -12.53 -3.54 16.53
N ASP A 191 -12.97 -2.65 17.40
CA ASP A 191 -14.25 -2.81 18.10
C ASP A 191 -15.41 -2.77 17.10
N PRO A 192 -16.51 -3.52 17.31
CA PRO A 192 -17.63 -3.61 16.38
C PRO A 192 -18.21 -2.24 15.95
N GLU A 193 -18.22 -1.27 16.86
CA GLU A 193 -18.73 0.09 16.60
C GLU A 193 -17.87 0.85 15.59
N MET A 194 -16.58 0.52 15.46
CA MET A 194 -15.64 1.21 14.58
C MET A 194 -15.50 0.54 13.19
N VAL A 195 -16.01 -0.68 13.05
CA VAL A 195 -15.94 -1.44 11.78
C VAL A 195 -16.67 -0.73 10.67
N GLY A 196 -17.84 -0.15 10.97
CA GLY A 196 -18.70 0.54 9.99
C GLY A 196 -17.96 1.66 9.24
N GLU A 197 -17.25 2.54 9.96
CA GLU A 197 -16.51 3.66 9.37
C GLU A 197 -15.41 3.22 8.40
N VAL A 198 -14.69 2.14 8.73
CA VAL A 198 -13.63 1.58 7.88
C VAL A 198 -14.23 0.94 6.62
N LEU A 199 -15.32 0.16 6.79
CA LEU A 199 -16.02 -0.44 5.65
C LEU A 199 -16.62 0.61 4.71
N ASP A 200 -17.13 1.72 5.24
CA ASP A 200 -17.70 2.80 4.43
C ASP A 200 -16.63 3.51 3.61
N LEU A 201 -15.44 3.74 4.19
CA LEU A 201 -14.29 4.24 3.43
C LEU A 201 -13.89 3.25 2.32
N MET A 202 -13.82 1.94 2.60
CA MET A 202 -13.53 0.93 1.59
C MET A 202 -14.58 0.89 0.47
N LYS A 203 -15.88 0.99 0.82
CA LYS A 203 -16.97 1.09 -0.19
C LYS A 203 -16.84 2.35 -1.05
N GLN A 204 -16.43 3.47 -0.47
CA GLN A 204 -16.18 4.70 -1.22
C GLN A 204 -15.05 4.49 -2.23
N LEU A 205 -13.92 3.90 -1.82
CA LEU A 205 -12.81 3.56 -2.71
C LEU A 205 -13.25 2.63 -3.85
N ALA A 206 -14.08 1.64 -3.53
CA ALA A 206 -14.68 0.73 -4.52
C ALA A 206 -15.49 1.48 -5.58
N ARG A 207 -16.35 2.41 -5.15
CA ARG A 207 -17.17 3.23 -6.07
C ARG A 207 -16.34 4.15 -6.97
N GLU A 208 -15.17 4.54 -6.52
CA GLU A 208 -14.20 5.33 -7.28
C GLU A 208 -13.37 4.48 -8.27
N GLY A 209 -13.61 3.17 -8.30
CA GLY A 209 -12.93 2.24 -9.20
C GLY A 209 -11.54 1.80 -8.73
N MET A 210 -11.23 1.94 -7.43
CA MET A 210 -9.98 1.43 -6.87
C MET A 210 -9.95 -0.10 -6.95
N THR A 211 -8.86 -0.66 -7.46
CA THR A 211 -8.61 -2.10 -7.42
C THR A 211 -8.27 -2.52 -6.02
N MET A 212 -8.95 -3.52 -5.49
CA MET A 212 -8.75 -3.97 -4.10
C MET A 212 -8.70 -5.48 -4.00
N VAL A 213 -7.82 -5.99 -3.11
CA VAL A 213 -7.81 -7.38 -2.65
C VAL A 213 -7.96 -7.38 -1.14
N VAL A 214 -9.01 -8.04 -0.62
CA VAL A 214 -9.44 -7.99 0.78
C VAL A 214 -9.46 -9.37 1.40
#